data_112522650a7416105e4a743ddcd9d22a
#
_entry.id   112522650a7416105e4a743ddcd9d22a
#
_cell.length_a   1.000
_cell.length_b   1.000
_cell.length_c   1.000
_cell.angle_alpha   90.00
_cell.angle_beta   90.00
_cell.angle_gamma   90.00
#
_symmetry.space_group_name_H-M   'P 1'
#
loop_
_entity.id
_entity.type
_entity.pdbx_description
1 polymer ?
#
loop_
_entity_poly.entity_id
_entity_poly.type
_entity_poly.pdbx_seq_one_letter_code
_entity_poly.pdbx_strand_id
1 'polypeptide(L)'
;SVQQLDAPDLERQVPIPVLPEQVTDADWVLITHEHIDHCDPHTIPKLAAASPTARIIAPAPVLDILLGWGIAAERLQLAEERWLELSTEVRVRAVPAAHPDILRDEAGKLHYVGYLLEFRGKKIYLAGDTSARQEIIDVLRSEGPVHTAFLPVNEHNFFRGRRGIIGNMSVREAFQFANEIEARQVVAVHWDMFTINSVDPDEIRLLHRHLKPGFGLLINPEVINLSDVRLSIVVRTLNE
;
A
#
# COMPACT_ATOMS: atom_id res chain seq x y z
N SER A 1 -0.11 -9.68 8.78
CA SER A 1 0.59 -10.52 7.79
C SER A 1 -0.16 -11.81 7.59
N VAL A 2 -0.36 -12.25 6.34
CA VAL A 2 -1.06 -13.49 6.01
C VAL A 2 -0.47 -14.66 6.77
N GLN A 3 -1.31 -15.41 7.44
CA GLN A 3 -0.94 -16.63 8.15
C GLN A 3 -1.16 -17.83 7.21
N GLN A 4 -0.22 -18.76 7.20
CA GLN A 4 -0.34 -19.98 6.40
C GLN A 4 -1.59 -20.82 6.75
N LEU A 5 -2.16 -20.61 7.93
CA LEU A 5 -3.41 -21.23 8.38
C LEU A 5 -4.62 -20.81 7.53
N ASP A 6 -4.66 -19.53 7.08
CA ASP A 6 -5.79 -18.97 6.35
C ASP A 6 -5.61 -19.10 4.84
N ALA A 7 -4.37 -19.23 4.37
CA ALA A 7 -4.02 -19.37 2.97
C ALA A 7 -2.88 -20.38 2.80
N PRO A 8 -3.16 -21.68 2.98
CA PRO A 8 -2.13 -22.73 3.04
C PRO A 8 -1.32 -22.87 1.74
N ASP A 9 -1.88 -22.42 0.61
CA ASP A 9 -1.19 -22.44 -0.70
C ASP A 9 -0.24 -21.24 -0.90
N LEU A 10 -0.22 -20.28 0.06
CA LEU A 10 0.63 -19.10 0.04
C LEU A 10 1.77 -19.27 1.04
N GLU A 11 2.88 -19.80 0.58
CA GLU A 11 4.09 -19.88 1.39
C GLU A 11 4.81 -18.53 1.45
N ARG A 12 4.93 -17.99 2.67
CA ARG A 12 5.61 -16.72 2.92
C ARG A 12 7.14 -16.90 2.81
N GLN A 13 7.80 -16.10 1.96
CA GLN A 13 9.24 -16.17 1.72
C GLN A 13 10.06 -15.32 2.70
N VAL A 14 9.47 -14.27 3.24
CA VAL A 14 10.16 -13.32 4.10
C VAL A 14 9.64 -13.40 5.54
N PRO A 15 10.49 -13.25 6.55
CA PRO A 15 10.05 -13.27 7.95
C PRO A 15 9.14 -12.07 8.24
N ILE A 16 8.34 -12.20 9.29
CA ILE A 16 7.51 -11.10 9.81
C ILE A 16 8.44 -10.10 10.52
N PRO A 17 8.60 -8.88 10.00
CA PRO A 17 9.59 -7.94 10.53
C PRO A 17 9.20 -7.34 11.89
N VAL A 18 7.89 -7.15 12.12
CA VAL A 18 7.33 -6.59 13.36
C VAL A 18 6.04 -7.33 13.69
N LEU A 19 5.93 -7.83 14.90
CA LEU A 19 4.68 -8.42 15.37
C LEU A 19 3.64 -7.33 15.64
N PRO A 20 2.36 -7.56 15.36
CA PRO A 20 1.31 -6.56 15.57
C PRO A 20 1.21 -6.09 17.03
N GLU A 21 1.50 -6.96 17.99
CA GLU A 21 1.52 -6.65 19.42
C GLU A 21 2.66 -5.72 19.85
N GLN A 22 3.67 -5.54 19.01
CA GLN A 22 4.79 -4.63 19.24
C GLN A 22 4.52 -3.19 18.79
N VAL A 23 3.42 -2.98 18.04
CA VAL A 23 3.01 -1.65 17.58
C VAL A 23 2.05 -1.06 18.63
N THR A 24 2.60 -0.37 19.62
CA THR A 24 1.85 0.09 20.81
C THR A 24 1.47 1.58 20.80
N ASP A 25 1.95 2.33 19.81
CA ASP A 25 1.86 3.80 19.73
C ASP A 25 1.37 4.29 18.35
N ALA A 26 0.63 3.46 17.62
CA ALA A 26 0.04 3.90 16.36
C ALA A 26 -1.07 4.92 16.64
N ASP A 27 -1.04 6.06 15.93
CA ASP A 27 -2.13 7.03 15.89
C ASP A 27 -3.17 6.66 14.83
N TRP A 28 -2.69 6.22 13.65
CA TRP A 28 -3.52 5.92 12.50
C TRP A 28 -3.06 4.63 11.80
N VAL A 29 -4.03 3.87 11.34
CA VAL A 29 -3.85 2.68 10.48
C VAL A 29 -4.59 2.92 9.18
N LEU A 30 -3.91 2.73 8.05
CA LEU A 30 -4.50 2.87 6.71
C LEU A 30 -4.61 1.48 6.08
N ILE A 31 -5.81 1.05 5.71
CA ILE A 31 -6.05 -0.23 5.05
C ILE A 31 -6.62 0.04 3.67
N THR A 32 -6.01 -0.54 2.64
CA THR A 32 -6.33 -0.25 1.25
C THR A 32 -7.52 -1.04 0.71
N HIS A 33 -7.65 -2.30 1.13
CA HIS A 33 -8.72 -3.21 0.70
C HIS A 33 -8.78 -4.46 1.58
N GLU A 34 -9.76 -5.33 1.31
CA GLU A 34 -10.13 -6.46 2.16
C GLU A 34 -9.32 -7.75 1.94
N HIS A 35 -8.44 -7.84 0.93
CA HIS A 35 -7.65 -9.05 0.73
C HIS A 35 -6.81 -9.39 1.95
N ILE A 36 -6.64 -10.68 2.20
CA ILE A 36 -6.06 -11.22 3.44
C ILE A 36 -4.61 -10.76 3.71
N ASP A 37 -3.85 -10.42 2.68
CA ASP A 37 -2.50 -9.87 2.78
C ASP A 37 -2.47 -8.36 3.09
N HIS A 38 -3.63 -7.68 3.07
CA HIS A 38 -3.80 -6.28 3.42
C HIS A 38 -4.73 -6.07 4.64
N CYS A 39 -5.73 -6.94 4.82
CA CYS A 39 -6.67 -6.90 5.95
C CYS A 39 -6.67 -8.27 6.65
N ASP A 40 -5.59 -8.56 7.38
CA ASP A 40 -5.34 -9.88 7.99
C ASP A 40 -6.03 -9.99 9.36
N PRO A 41 -6.91 -11.01 9.58
CA PRO A 41 -7.62 -11.22 10.84
C PRO A 41 -6.70 -11.53 12.03
N HIS A 42 -5.47 -12.00 11.79
CA HIS A 42 -4.48 -12.25 12.83
C HIS A 42 -3.59 -11.06 13.15
N THR A 43 -3.59 -10.04 12.27
CA THR A 43 -2.76 -8.83 12.42
C THR A 43 -3.58 -7.65 12.94
N ILE A 44 -4.67 -7.30 12.25
CA ILE A 44 -5.40 -6.05 12.55
C ILE A 44 -6.02 -6.03 13.94
N PRO A 45 -6.73 -7.08 14.42
CA PRO A 45 -7.28 -7.07 15.78
C PRO A 45 -6.21 -6.95 16.87
N LYS A 46 -5.07 -7.61 16.69
CA LYS A 46 -3.95 -7.56 17.65
C LYS A 46 -3.28 -6.19 17.68
N LEU A 47 -3.06 -5.59 16.51
CA LEU A 47 -2.56 -4.22 16.39
C LEU A 47 -3.53 -3.23 17.04
N ALA A 48 -4.83 -3.38 16.77
CA ALA A 48 -5.87 -2.54 17.36
C ALA A 48 -5.95 -2.66 18.88
N ALA A 49 -5.66 -3.84 19.42
CA ALA A 49 -5.57 -4.08 20.87
C ALA A 49 -4.28 -3.47 21.47
N ALA A 50 -3.15 -3.59 20.77
CA ALA A 50 -1.86 -3.04 21.20
C ALA A 50 -1.82 -1.50 21.14
N SER A 51 -2.52 -0.90 20.18
CA SER A 51 -2.69 0.55 20.02
C SER A 51 -4.17 0.93 20.20
N PRO A 52 -4.69 0.98 21.44
CA PRO A 52 -6.13 1.12 21.71
C PRO A 52 -6.72 2.47 21.29
N THR A 53 -5.91 3.49 21.15
CA THR A 53 -6.30 4.83 20.68
C THR A 53 -6.18 5.02 19.17
N ALA A 54 -5.54 4.09 18.47
CA ALA A 54 -5.38 4.18 17.02
C ALA A 54 -6.73 4.24 16.30
N ARG A 55 -6.85 5.14 15.36
CA ARG A 55 -7.97 5.21 14.42
C ARG A 55 -7.61 4.49 13.12
N ILE A 56 -8.61 3.95 12.44
CA ILE A 56 -8.40 3.17 11.22
C ILE A 56 -9.17 3.83 10.08
N ILE A 57 -8.48 4.11 8.98
CA ILE A 57 -9.08 4.62 7.75
C ILE A 57 -9.09 3.48 6.73
N ALA A 58 -10.26 3.19 6.18
CA ALA A 58 -10.42 2.10 5.22
C ALA A 58 -11.64 2.33 4.31
N PRO A 59 -11.72 1.67 3.14
CA PRO A 59 -12.94 1.65 2.34
C PRO A 59 -14.08 0.88 3.03
N ALA A 60 -15.31 1.10 2.60
CA ALA A 60 -16.51 0.58 3.26
C ALA A 60 -16.49 -0.95 3.48
N PRO A 61 -16.10 -1.80 2.52
CA PRO A 61 -16.06 -3.25 2.73
C PRO A 61 -15.13 -3.68 3.87
N VAL A 62 -14.00 -2.98 4.03
CA VAL A 62 -13.06 -3.23 5.11
C VAL A 62 -13.65 -2.80 6.45
N LEU A 63 -14.33 -1.65 6.51
CA LEU A 63 -14.96 -1.18 7.74
C LEU A 63 -15.99 -2.19 8.27
N ASP A 64 -16.79 -2.79 7.39
CA ASP A 64 -17.76 -3.84 7.77
C ASP A 64 -17.05 -5.07 8.37
N ILE A 65 -15.94 -5.50 7.80
CA ILE A 65 -15.10 -6.58 8.32
C ILE A 65 -14.56 -6.22 9.73
N LEU A 66 -14.03 -5.02 9.89
CA LEU A 66 -13.47 -4.57 11.17
C LEU A 66 -14.52 -4.46 12.28
N LEU A 67 -15.73 -4.01 11.94
CA LEU A 67 -16.88 -4.04 12.86
C LEU A 67 -17.20 -5.48 13.26
N GLY A 68 -17.20 -6.41 12.31
CA GLY A 68 -17.39 -7.84 12.54
C GLY A 68 -16.32 -8.46 13.47
N TRP A 69 -15.11 -7.91 13.48
CA TRP A 69 -14.03 -8.29 14.40
C TRP A 69 -14.11 -7.59 15.76
N GLY A 70 -15.14 -6.77 16.01
CA GLY A 70 -15.36 -6.10 17.28
C GLY A 70 -14.52 -4.83 17.48
N ILE A 71 -13.97 -4.26 16.43
CA ILE A 71 -13.30 -2.94 16.51
C ILE A 71 -14.39 -1.87 16.63
N ALA A 72 -14.27 -1.01 17.63
CA ALA A 72 -15.29 -0.01 17.97
C ALA A 72 -15.48 1.00 16.83
N ALA A 73 -16.75 1.29 16.49
CA ALA A 73 -17.12 2.13 15.35
C ALA A 73 -16.52 3.55 15.40
N GLU A 74 -16.35 4.10 16.60
CA GLU A 74 -15.74 5.42 16.83
C GLU A 74 -14.25 5.49 16.43
N ARG A 75 -13.60 4.35 16.28
CA ARG A 75 -12.22 4.24 15.80
C ARG A 75 -12.14 4.13 14.28
N LEU A 76 -13.25 3.91 13.60
CA LEU A 76 -13.32 3.62 12.18
C LEU A 76 -13.68 4.90 11.40
N GLN A 77 -12.96 5.14 10.32
CA GLN A 77 -13.12 6.28 9.44
C GLN A 77 -13.18 5.82 7.99
N LEU A 78 -14.20 6.22 7.25
CA LEU A 78 -14.28 5.95 5.81
C LEU A 78 -13.14 6.64 5.05
N ALA A 79 -12.47 5.91 4.18
CA ALA A 79 -11.53 6.45 3.22
C ALA A 79 -12.25 7.31 2.19
N GLU A 80 -11.91 8.59 2.12
CA GLU A 80 -12.56 9.55 1.24
C GLU A 80 -11.59 10.21 0.27
N GLU A 81 -12.08 10.54 -0.93
CA GLU A 81 -11.29 11.21 -1.97
C GLU A 81 -11.01 12.69 -1.64
N ARG A 82 -11.62 13.24 -0.60
CA ARG A 82 -11.25 14.55 -0.04
C ARG A 82 -10.14 14.42 0.99
N TRP A 83 -9.39 15.48 1.19
CA TRP A 83 -8.38 15.54 2.24
C TRP A 83 -8.99 15.47 3.64
N LEU A 84 -8.42 14.61 4.47
CA LEU A 84 -8.70 14.44 5.90
C LEU A 84 -7.47 14.86 6.69
N GLU A 85 -7.64 15.78 7.63
CA GLU A 85 -6.56 16.19 8.54
C GLU A 85 -6.40 15.11 9.62
N LEU A 86 -5.21 14.52 9.70
CA LEU A 86 -4.86 13.54 10.74
C LEU A 86 -4.18 14.21 11.94
N SER A 87 -3.44 15.26 11.68
CA SER A 87 -2.80 16.13 12.66
C SER A 87 -2.54 17.51 12.04
N THR A 88 -1.90 18.42 12.78
CA THR A 88 -1.48 19.73 12.26
C THR A 88 -0.47 19.66 11.11
N GLU A 89 0.21 18.53 10.95
CA GLU A 89 1.28 18.36 9.96
C GLU A 89 0.99 17.27 8.92
N VAL A 90 -0.03 16.44 9.17
CA VAL A 90 -0.32 15.27 8.33
C VAL A 90 -1.77 15.30 7.88
N ARG A 91 -1.97 15.17 6.58
CA ARG A 91 -3.29 14.91 6.00
C ARG A 91 -3.23 13.77 5.00
N VAL A 92 -4.36 13.13 4.77
CA VAL A 92 -4.50 11.98 3.89
C VAL A 92 -5.75 12.12 3.03
N ARG A 93 -5.70 11.58 1.83
CA ARG A 93 -6.88 11.35 1.01
C ARG A 93 -6.81 9.97 0.35
N ALA A 94 -7.95 9.37 0.10
CA ALA A 94 -8.02 8.20 -0.76
C ALA A 94 -7.79 8.58 -2.22
N VAL A 95 -7.11 7.69 -2.94
CA VAL A 95 -6.92 7.72 -4.39
C VAL A 95 -7.54 6.44 -4.93
N PRO A 96 -8.25 6.46 -6.07
CA PRO A 96 -8.76 5.24 -6.67
C PRO A 96 -7.65 4.19 -6.85
N ALA A 97 -7.99 2.92 -6.66
CA ALA A 97 -7.12 1.80 -7.02
C ALA A 97 -7.88 0.84 -7.94
N ALA A 98 -7.18 0.27 -8.93
CA ALA A 98 -7.72 -0.64 -9.92
C ALA A 98 -7.24 -2.07 -9.65
N HIS A 99 -8.10 -2.89 -9.02
CA HIS A 99 -7.71 -4.24 -8.61
C HIS A 99 -8.76 -5.32 -8.99
N PRO A 100 -8.85 -5.74 -10.26
CA PRO A 100 -8.14 -5.18 -11.44
C PRO A 100 -8.76 -3.90 -12.00
N ASP A 101 -9.97 -3.56 -11.59
CA ASP A 101 -10.71 -2.38 -12.05
C ASP A 101 -11.05 -1.44 -10.90
N ILE A 102 -11.29 -0.17 -11.22
CA ILE A 102 -11.78 0.80 -10.24
C ILE A 102 -13.24 0.49 -9.98
N LEU A 103 -13.55 0.06 -8.77
CA LEU A 103 -14.91 -0.25 -8.35
C LEU A 103 -15.45 0.80 -7.40
N ARG A 104 -16.71 1.17 -7.60
CA ARG A 104 -17.46 2.09 -6.75
C ARG A 104 -18.79 1.47 -6.37
N ASP A 105 -19.27 1.73 -5.16
CA ASP A 105 -20.60 1.36 -4.73
C ASP A 105 -21.69 2.28 -5.33
N GLU A 106 -22.96 2.02 -5.00
CA GLU A 106 -24.10 2.82 -5.46
C GLU A 106 -24.04 4.29 -4.99
N ALA A 107 -23.32 4.58 -3.89
CA ALA A 107 -23.09 5.92 -3.38
C ALA A 107 -21.82 6.57 -3.99
N GLY A 108 -21.16 5.90 -4.93
CA GLY A 108 -19.94 6.37 -5.58
C GLY A 108 -18.66 6.20 -4.73
N LYS A 109 -18.70 5.49 -3.59
CA LYS A 109 -17.53 5.27 -2.74
C LYS A 109 -16.64 4.18 -3.32
N LEU A 110 -15.33 4.38 -3.20
CA LEU A 110 -14.32 3.44 -3.69
C LEU A 110 -14.34 2.13 -2.89
N HIS A 111 -14.19 1.01 -3.61
CA HIS A 111 -14.02 -0.32 -3.02
C HIS A 111 -12.54 -0.59 -2.70
N TYR A 112 -11.65 -0.25 -3.63
CA TYR A 112 -10.21 -0.35 -3.50
C TYR A 112 -9.59 1.04 -3.51
N VAL A 113 -8.64 1.29 -2.60
CA VAL A 113 -8.01 2.61 -2.48
C VAL A 113 -6.49 2.50 -2.34
N GLY A 114 -5.80 3.44 -2.94
CA GLY A 114 -4.50 3.88 -2.49
C GLY A 114 -4.66 5.10 -1.56
N TYR A 115 -3.58 5.57 -0.99
CA TYR A 115 -3.56 6.76 -0.14
C TYR A 115 -2.49 7.74 -0.60
N LEU A 116 -2.88 9.00 -0.72
CA LEU A 116 -1.95 10.11 -0.84
C LEU A 116 -1.88 10.82 0.51
N LEU A 117 -0.71 10.75 1.14
CA LEU A 117 -0.41 11.48 2.37
C LEU A 117 0.36 12.75 2.01
N GLU A 118 0.06 13.83 2.71
CA GLU A 118 0.92 15.00 2.70
C GLU A 118 1.45 15.26 4.10
N PHE A 119 2.76 15.40 4.19
CA PHE A 119 3.48 15.69 5.41
C PHE A 119 4.50 16.79 5.15
N ARG A 120 4.33 17.95 5.79
CA ARG A 120 5.22 19.11 5.63
C ARG A 120 5.50 19.44 4.16
N GLY A 121 4.46 19.44 3.33
CA GLY A 121 4.55 19.74 1.91
C GLY A 121 5.16 18.64 1.04
N LYS A 122 5.48 17.46 1.60
CA LYS A 122 5.91 16.29 0.83
C LYS A 122 4.76 15.32 0.69
N LYS A 123 4.54 14.87 -0.55
CA LYS A 123 3.49 13.92 -0.87
C LYS A 123 4.05 12.52 -0.98
N ILE A 124 3.41 11.58 -0.31
CA ILE A 124 3.74 10.15 -0.29
C ILE A 124 2.53 9.40 -0.82
N TYR A 125 2.71 8.67 -1.90
CA TYR A 125 1.66 7.83 -2.46
C TYR A 125 1.88 6.37 -2.07
N LEU A 126 0.92 5.79 -1.38
CA LEU A 126 0.82 4.37 -1.05
C LEU A 126 -0.21 3.76 -1.98
N ALA A 127 0.21 3.09 -3.03
CA ALA A 127 -0.68 2.64 -4.08
C ALA A 127 -1.66 1.54 -3.62
N GLY A 128 -1.27 0.71 -2.64
CA GLY A 128 -1.94 -0.55 -2.39
C GLY A 128 -1.80 -1.47 -3.60
N ASP A 129 -2.76 -2.35 -3.79
CA ASP A 129 -2.83 -3.19 -4.98
C ASP A 129 -3.57 -2.45 -6.10
N THR A 130 -2.87 -2.23 -7.22
CA THR A 130 -3.45 -1.49 -8.34
C THR A 130 -2.74 -1.79 -9.67
N SER A 131 -3.51 -1.79 -10.74
CA SER A 131 -3.02 -1.65 -12.11
C SER A 131 -2.95 -0.16 -12.49
N ALA A 132 -2.15 0.19 -13.49
CA ALA A 132 -2.12 1.53 -14.02
C ALA A 132 -3.45 1.89 -14.72
N ARG A 133 -4.01 3.05 -14.39
CA ARG A 133 -5.21 3.61 -15.02
C ARG A 133 -5.07 5.12 -15.15
N GLN A 134 -5.62 5.66 -16.24
CA GLN A 134 -5.55 7.10 -16.51
C GLN A 134 -6.19 7.93 -15.39
N GLU A 135 -7.34 7.48 -14.86
CA GLU A 135 -8.03 8.16 -13.76
C GLU A 135 -7.13 8.34 -12.53
N ILE A 136 -6.34 7.31 -12.18
CA ILE A 136 -5.41 7.38 -11.03
C ILE A 136 -4.30 8.39 -11.31
N ILE A 137 -3.74 8.36 -12.52
CA ILE A 137 -2.70 9.29 -12.96
C ILE A 137 -3.23 10.74 -12.90
N ASP A 138 -4.42 10.98 -13.42
CA ASP A 138 -5.04 12.32 -13.45
C ASP A 138 -5.28 12.87 -12.05
N VAL A 139 -5.78 12.03 -11.14
CA VAL A 139 -5.95 12.39 -9.72
C VAL A 139 -4.62 12.77 -9.09
N LEU A 140 -3.58 11.95 -9.24
CA LEU A 140 -2.27 12.23 -8.65
C LEU A 140 -1.58 13.45 -9.27
N ARG A 141 -1.68 13.64 -10.59
CA ARG A 141 -1.14 14.82 -11.29
C ARG A 141 -1.83 16.11 -10.85
N SER A 142 -3.13 16.07 -10.62
CA SER A 142 -3.88 17.24 -10.13
C SER A 142 -3.40 17.72 -8.76
N GLU A 143 -2.84 16.80 -7.95
CA GLU A 143 -2.26 17.12 -6.65
C GLU A 143 -0.81 17.64 -6.73
N GLY A 144 -0.17 17.52 -7.89
CA GLY A 144 1.24 17.89 -8.14
C GLY A 144 2.24 16.80 -7.76
N PRO A 145 3.55 17.08 -7.88
CA PRO A 145 4.59 16.06 -7.81
C PRO A 145 4.57 15.21 -6.55
N VAL A 146 4.75 13.89 -6.72
CA VAL A 146 4.85 12.93 -5.63
C VAL A 146 6.31 12.81 -5.18
N HIS A 147 6.57 13.01 -3.88
CA HIS A 147 7.93 12.86 -3.36
C HIS A 147 8.36 11.39 -3.37
N THR A 148 7.53 10.50 -2.82
CA THR A 148 7.82 9.06 -2.74
C THR A 148 6.55 8.28 -3.10
N ALA A 149 6.68 7.34 -4.04
CA ALA A 149 5.60 6.44 -4.44
C ALA A 149 5.95 4.99 -4.08
N PHE A 150 5.08 4.32 -3.33
CA PHE A 150 5.12 2.89 -3.06
C PHE A 150 4.27 2.19 -4.10
N LEU A 151 4.90 1.50 -5.03
CA LEU A 151 4.23 0.91 -6.19
C LEU A 151 4.36 -0.61 -6.20
N PRO A 152 3.24 -1.36 -6.34
CA PRO A 152 3.27 -2.80 -6.48
C PRO A 152 3.82 -3.18 -7.86
N VAL A 153 4.70 -4.21 -7.90
CA VAL A 153 5.38 -4.62 -9.12
C VAL A 153 5.21 -6.11 -9.47
N ASN A 154 4.28 -6.78 -8.83
CA ASN A 154 3.95 -8.19 -9.03
C ASN A 154 2.95 -8.41 -10.17
N GLU A 155 3.32 -8.10 -11.33
CA GLU A 155 2.54 -8.01 -12.57
C GLU A 155 1.32 -8.94 -12.73
N HIS A 156 0.27 -8.41 -13.34
CA HIS A 156 -0.80 -9.22 -13.92
C HIS A 156 -0.30 -9.89 -15.21
N ASN A 157 -0.41 -11.22 -15.29
CA ASN A 157 -0.12 -11.94 -16.52
C ASN A 157 -1.04 -13.16 -16.71
N PHE A 158 -1.02 -13.74 -17.91
CA PHE A 158 -1.89 -14.85 -18.28
C PHE A 158 -1.77 -16.07 -17.34
N PHE A 159 -0.55 -16.43 -16.92
CA PHE A 159 -0.32 -17.62 -16.09
C PHE A 159 -0.81 -17.41 -14.64
N ARG A 160 -0.64 -16.20 -14.10
CA ARG A 160 -1.17 -15.81 -12.79
C ARG A 160 -2.70 -15.74 -12.84
N GLY A 161 -3.27 -15.10 -13.86
CA GLY A 161 -4.73 -14.99 -14.04
C GLY A 161 -5.42 -16.36 -14.13
N ARG A 162 -4.82 -17.35 -14.79
CA ARG A 162 -5.34 -18.74 -14.82
C ARG A 162 -5.39 -19.43 -13.45
N ARG A 163 -4.64 -18.94 -12.47
CA ARG A 163 -4.62 -19.43 -11.08
C ARG A 163 -5.46 -18.57 -10.15
N GLY A 164 -6.24 -17.63 -10.69
CA GLY A 164 -7.06 -16.70 -9.90
C GLY A 164 -6.27 -15.61 -9.18
N ILE A 165 -4.99 -15.40 -9.55
CA ILE A 165 -4.15 -14.37 -8.95
C ILE A 165 -4.39 -13.07 -9.69
N ILE A 166 -4.91 -12.08 -8.96
CA ILE A 166 -5.03 -10.71 -9.44
C ILE A 166 -3.67 -10.05 -9.26
N GLY A 167 -2.96 -9.86 -10.37
CA GLY A 167 -1.69 -9.15 -10.35
C GLY A 167 -1.89 -7.65 -10.44
N ASN A 168 -0.80 -6.93 -10.22
CA ASN A 168 -0.75 -5.48 -10.24
C ASN A 168 0.04 -4.97 -11.47
N MET A 169 0.72 -3.85 -11.36
CA MET A 169 1.58 -3.35 -12.42
C MET A 169 2.78 -4.28 -12.63
N SER A 170 3.25 -4.43 -13.86
CA SER A 170 4.60 -4.92 -14.12
C SER A 170 5.62 -3.87 -13.67
N VAL A 171 6.88 -4.26 -13.47
CA VAL A 171 7.97 -3.32 -13.13
C VAL A 171 8.03 -2.16 -14.13
N ARG A 172 7.87 -2.46 -15.43
CA ARG A 172 7.90 -1.46 -16.49
C ARG A 172 6.73 -0.50 -16.41
N GLU A 173 5.52 -0.99 -16.18
CA GLU A 173 4.33 -0.15 -16.01
C GLU A 173 4.44 0.73 -14.76
N ALA A 174 4.92 0.18 -13.64
CA ALA A 174 5.14 0.95 -12.42
C ALA A 174 6.14 2.10 -12.62
N PHE A 175 7.19 1.87 -13.41
CA PHE A 175 8.17 2.93 -13.73
C PHE A 175 7.60 3.98 -14.68
N GLN A 176 6.78 3.58 -15.65
CA GLN A 176 6.07 4.53 -16.52
C GLN A 176 5.06 5.35 -15.71
N PHE A 177 4.28 4.68 -14.87
CA PHE A 177 3.34 5.31 -13.95
C PHE A 177 4.04 6.33 -13.04
N ALA A 178 5.19 5.97 -12.45
CA ALA A 178 5.97 6.85 -11.60
C ALA A 178 6.43 8.13 -12.32
N ASN A 179 6.83 8.02 -13.61
CA ASN A 179 7.17 9.19 -14.42
C ASN A 179 5.94 10.07 -14.68
N GLU A 180 4.78 9.47 -14.97
CA GLU A 180 3.53 10.22 -15.21
C GLU A 180 3.08 11.04 -14.00
N ILE A 181 3.28 10.52 -12.79
CA ILE A 181 2.93 11.22 -11.53
C ILE A 181 4.08 12.09 -10.98
N GLU A 182 5.13 12.27 -11.76
CA GLU A 182 6.33 13.06 -11.41
C GLU A 182 6.94 12.63 -10.07
N ALA A 183 6.99 11.30 -9.82
CA ALA A 183 7.58 10.77 -8.61
C ALA A 183 9.10 11.06 -8.58
N ARG A 184 9.61 11.51 -7.42
CA ARG A 184 11.05 11.70 -7.22
C ARG A 184 11.75 10.44 -6.74
N GLN A 185 11.01 9.58 -6.05
CA GLN A 185 11.50 8.33 -5.51
C GLN A 185 10.42 7.26 -5.62
N VAL A 186 10.81 6.04 -5.97
CA VAL A 186 9.94 4.87 -6.05
C VAL A 186 10.43 3.81 -5.08
N VAL A 187 9.53 3.28 -4.29
CA VAL A 187 9.73 2.08 -3.48
C VAL A 187 8.95 0.96 -4.17
N ALA A 188 9.65 -0.04 -4.69
CA ALA A 188 9.02 -1.23 -5.23
C ALA A 188 8.49 -2.08 -4.07
N VAL A 189 7.21 -2.42 -4.13
CA VAL A 189 6.52 -3.22 -3.10
C VAL A 189 5.78 -4.40 -3.72
N HIS A 190 5.28 -5.30 -2.88
CA HIS A 190 4.46 -6.45 -3.27
C HIS A 190 5.17 -7.43 -4.23
N TRP A 191 6.47 -7.66 -4.04
CA TRP A 191 7.28 -8.50 -4.93
C TRP A 191 7.98 -9.66 -4.24
N ASP A 192 8.03 -9.71 -2.92
CA ASP A 192 8.88 -10.63 -2.15
C ASP A 192 8.13 -11.50 -1.12
N MET A 193 6.83 -11.31 -0.94
CA MET A 193 6.11 -11.98 0.15
C MET A 193 5.80 -13.45 -0.14
N PHE A 194 5.33 -13.78 -1.34
CA PHE A 194 4.91 -15.13 -1.73
C PHE A 194 5.55 -15.57 -3.03
N THR A 195 6.06 -16.83 -3.10
CA THR A 195 6.69 -17.40 -4.29
C THR A 195 5.82 -17.27 -5.53
N ILE A 196 4.53 -17.52 -5.39
CA ILE A 196 3.57 -17.51 -6.50
C ILE A 196 3.39 -16.11 -7.10
N ASN A 197 3.74 -15.08 -6.36
CA ASN A 197 3.52 -13.67 -6.69
C ASN A 197 4.80 -12.82 -6.58
N SER A 198 5.97 -13.46 -6.65
CA SER A 198 7.25 -12.78 -6.52
C SER A 198 7.78 -12.25 -7.85
N VAL A 199 8.66 -11.25 -7.74
CA VAL A 199 9.47 -10.72 -8.83
C VAL A 199 10.93 -10.70 -8.38
N ASP A 200 11.85 -11.07 -9.26
CA ASP A 200 13.28 -11.04 -8.94
C ASP A 200 13.73 -9.57 -8.76
N PRO A 201 14.33 -9.21 -7.62
CA PRO A 201 14.83 -7.85 -7.39
C PRO A 201 15.89 -7.42 -8.41
N ASP A 202 16.61 -8.34 -9.04
CA ASP A 202 17.57 -8.01 -10.07
C ASP A 202 16.89 -7.59 -11.39
N GLU A 203 15.69 -8.10 -11.68
CA GLU A 203 14.86 -7.59 -12.78
C GLU A 203 14.49 -6.12 -12.54
N ILE A 204 14.04 -5.79 -11.33
CA ILE A 204 13.68 -4.41 -10.95
C ILE A 204 14.89 -3.48 -11.13
N ARG A 205 16.06 -3.89 -10.62
CA ARG A 205 17.32 -3.12 -10.74
C ARG A 205 17.78 -2.97 -12.20
N LEU A 206 17.67 -4.07 -12.97
CA LEU A 206 18.07 -4.08 -14.38
C LEU A 206 17.23 -3.12 -15.21
N LEU A 207 15.91 -3.16 -15.05
CA LEU A 207 15.00 -2.26 -15.74
C LEU A 207 15.24 -0.80 -15.35
N HIS A 208 15.46 -0.50 -14.07
CA HIS A 208 15.79 0.85 -13.62
C HIS A 208 17.08 1.37 -14.29
N ARG A 209 18.15 0.57 -14.29
CA ARG A 209 19.41 0.95 -14.95
C ARG A 209 19.27 1.16 -16.46
N HIS A 210 18.44 0.31 -17.10
CA HIS A 210 18.25 0.35 -18.56
C HIS A 210 17.36 1.51 -18.99
N LEU A 211 16.25 1.73 -18.32
CA LEU A 211 15.29 2.78 -18.65
C LEU A 211 15.76 4.17 -18.20
N LYS A 212 16.64 4.24 -17.21
CA LYS A 212 17.16 5.49 -16.62
C LYS A 212 16.04 6.50 -16.33
N PRO A 213 15.00 6.12 -15.57
CA PRO A 213 13.90 7.02 -15.27
C PRO A 213 14.39 8.20 -14.42
N GLY A 214 13.61 9.27 -14.39
CA GLY A 214 13.95 10.51 -13.66
C GLY A 214 13.86 10.44 -12.14
N PHE A 215 13.61 9.26 -11.56
CA PHE A 215 13.43 9.05 -10.12
C PHE A 215 14.49 8.11 -9.51
N GLY A 216 14.70 8.22 -8.19
CA GLY A 216 15.48 7.25 -7.42
C GLY A 216 14.68 5.99 -7.14
N LEU A 217 15.33 4.82 -7.13
CA LEU A 217 14.71 3.53 -6.81
C LEU A 217 15.19 3.02 -5.45
N LEU A 218 14.25 2.61 -4.61
CA LEU A 218 14.50 1.89 -3.37
C LEU A 218 13.89 0.49 -3.47
N ILE A 219 14.71 -0.50 -3.17
CA ILE A 219 14.31 -1.90 -3.01
C ILE A 219 14.74 -2.30 -1.61
N ASN A 220 13.79 -2.73 -0.79
CA ASN A 220 14.01 -3.12 0.60
C ASN A 220 14.73 -2.03 1.43
N PRO A 221 14.24 -0.80 1.49
CA PRO A 221 14.86 0.19 2.36
C PRO A 221 14.60 -0.17 3.83
N GLU A 222 15.64 -0.20 4.65
CA GLU A 222 15.51 -0.36 6.11
C GLU A 222 14.77 0.82 6.73
N VAL A 223 15.04 2.02 6.21
CA VAL A 223 14.41 3.28 6.61
C VAL A 223 14.26 4.17 5.38
N ILE A 224 13.06 4.73 5.18
CA ILE A 224 12.85 5.80 4.21
C ILE A 224 12.96 7.12 4.96
N ASN A 225 14.05 7.85 4.69
CA ASN A 225 14.24 9.17 5.28
C ASN A 225 13.50 10.22 4.44
N LEU A 226 12.47 10.82 5.01
CA LEU A 226 11.73 11.91 4.39
C LEU A 226 12.35 13.29 4.68
N SER A 227 13.67 13.31 4.98
CA SER A 227 14.48 14.45 5.40
C SER A 227 13.94 15.17 6.66
N ASP A 228 14.69 15.06 7.73
CA ASP A 228 14.53 15.74 9.03
C ASP A 228 13.24 15.47 9.81
N VAL A 229 12.48 14.48 9.41
CA VAL A 229 11.29 14.04 10.10
C VAL A 229 11.38 12.56 10.39
N ARG A 230 11.23 12.19 11.65
CA ARG A 230 11.07 10.80 12.08
C ARG A 230 9.67 10.28 11.72
N LEU A 231 9.37 10.16 10.44
CA LEU A 231 8.39 9.21 9.97
C LEU A 231 9.16 7.91 9.75
N SER A 232 9.23 7.07 10.76
CA SER A 232 9.81 5.74 10.63
C SER A 232 8.77 4.85 9.94
N ILE A 233 8.73 4.88 8.60
CA ILE A 233 8.14 3.78 7.85
C ILE A 233 9.15 2.66 7.98
N VAL A 234 8.91 1.76 8.94
CA VAL A 234 9.77 0.58 9.15
C VAL A 234 9.42 -0.44 8.07
N VAL A 235 10.02 -0.28 6.90
CA VAL A 235 10.10 -1.36 5.91
C VAL A 235 11.38 -2.13 6.24
N ARG A 236 11.30 -3.04 7.22
CA ARG A 236 12.44 -3.91 7.50
C ARG A 236 12.49 -5.04 6.49
N THR A 237 13.52 -5.02 5.68
CA THR A 237 14.11 -6.24 5.14
C THR A 237 15.17 -6.72 6.09
N LEU A 238 15.03 -7.92 6.59
CA LEU A 238 16.14 -8.60 7.23
C LEU A 238 17.07 -9.09 6.12
N ASN A 239 18.27 -8.51 6.04
CA ASN A 239 19.40 -9.16 5.43
C ASN A 239 19.96 -10.16 6.44
N GLU A 240 20.17 -11.41 5.98
CA GLU A 240 20.77 -12.61 6.57
C GLU A 240 19.87 -13.47 7.43
#